data_840f20ddfea85ca4d64291168db0869f
#
_entry.id   840f20ddfea85ca4d64291168db0869f
#
_cell.length_a   1.000
_cell.length_b   1.000
_cell.length_c   1.000
_cell.angle_alpha   90.00
_cell.angle_beta   90.00
_cell.angle_gamma   90.00
#
_symmetry.space_group_name_H-M   'P 1'
#
loop_
_entity.id
_entity.type
_entity.pdbx_description
1 polymer ?
#
loop_
_entity_poly.entity_id
_entity_poly.type
_entity_poly.pdbx_seq_one_letter_code
_entity_poly.pdbx_strand_id
1 'polypeptide(L)'
;MVTMLDYIKETPTRVLDIVNNSYEYTKDLVNFYIENGYEGLYFVASGSSYNGSLCAKAFMQHIFKQEVKLSTPFSFLHHDMEYANKQMIICVSQSGCSTNTIAALQALKAKDHKTVCLVGRDDCDAKQYCDLLVNWHVQEEKIGFVTKGVTSLAAFEMMFVLELAKAKGIVNETKYAKIKENCIKSQKIQPEVLENTVKLFNDNKQVFTGRNKVVFLSSGPGLAVATEAALKIAETSCINAVVCEAEEYLHGPLYTSTPNDIVIAIDNSDDPTTDRILDIALAIKDDITKNVFAITNSNKFDDSHAIRTSQQCCQHISPLYKLTAIQTLAYLMTEATNKYIPHENVVKFKKANKVASKSRDKLYLNLQEGNKNE
;
A
#
# COMPACT_ATOMS: atom_id res chain seq x y z
N MET A 1 7.94 -5.47 -23.47
CA MET A 1 8.44 -4.81 -22.24
C MET A 1 7.41 -5.08 -21.17
N VAL A 2 7.79 -5.51 -19.98
CA VAL A 2 6.86 -5.76 -18.86
C VAL A 2 6.34 -4.41 -18.36
N THR A 3 5.04 -4.30 -18.13
CA THR A 3 4.33 -3.09 -17.71
C THR A 3 3.76 -3.22 -16.30
N MET A 4 3.27 -2.13 -15.74
CA MET A 4 2.51 -2.14 -14.49
C MET A 4 1.25 -3.01 -14.59
N LEU A 5 0.60 -3.04 -15.76
CA LEU A 5 -0.59 -3.87 -15.98
C LEU A 5 -0.29 -5.37 -15.89
N ASP A 6 0.89 -5.80 -16.33
CA ASP A 6 1.29 -7.21 -16.23
C ASP A 6 1.43 -7.62 -14.75
N TYR A 7 2.00 -6.76 -13.90
CA TYR A 7 2.10 -6.99 -12.47
C TYR A 7 0.76 -6.90 -11.74
N ILE A 8 -0.16 -6.04 -12.18
CA ILE A 8 -1.54 -6.03 -11.69
C ILE A 8 -2.21 -7.39 -11.96
N LYS A 9 -2.05 -7.94 -13.16
CA LYS A 9 -2.61 -9.25 -13.54
C LYS A 9 -1.93 -10.42 -12.81
N GLU A 10 -0.67 -10.31 -12.44
CA GLU A 10 0.09 -11.32 -11.70
C GLU A 10 -0.27 -11.32 -10.20
N THR A 11 -0.73 -10.19 -9.65
CA THR A 11 -1.00 -10.00 -8.22
C THR A 11 -1.88 -11.09 -7.60
N PRO A 12 -3.02 -11.50 -8.20
CA PRO A 12 -3.86 -12.56 -7.63
C PRO A 12 -3.11 -13.86 -7.38
N THR A 13 -2.31 -14.30 -8.35
CA THR A 13 -1.53 -15.53 -8.24
C THR A 13 -0.51 -15.44 -7.11
N ARG A 14 0.14 -14.28 -6.97
CA ARG A 14 1.12 -14.05 -5.91
C ARG A 14 0.49 -14.03 -4.52
N VAL A 15 -0.64 -13.35 -4.37
CA VAL A 15 -1.37 -13.33 -3.10
C VAL A 15 -1.93 -14.70 -2.74
N LEU A 16 -2.44 -15.46 -3.69
CA LEU A 16 -2.90 -16.84 -3.46
C LEU A 16 -1.76 -17.74 -2.98
N ASP A 17 -0.57 -17.61 -3.54
CA ASP A 17 0.61 -18.33 -3.10
C ASP A 17 0.95 -18.00 -1.63
N ILE A 18 0.97 -16.72 -1.26
CA ILE A 18 1.21 -16.26 0.12
C ILE A 18 0.15 -16.81 1.09
N VAL A 19 -1.14 -16.72 0.71
CA VAL A 19 -2.23 -17.21 1.56
C VAL A 19 -2.15 -18.73 1.75
N ASN A 20 -1.86 -19.48 0.68
CA ASN A 20 -1.80 -20.95 0.76
C ASN A 20 -0.61 -21.43 1.58
N ASN A 21 0.53 -20.77 1.47
CA ASN A 21 1.78 -21.13 2.15
C ASN A 21 2.05 -20.28 3.41
N SER A 22 1.03 -19.63 3.97
CA SER A 22 1.17 -18.63 5.04
C SER A 22 1.99 -19.14 6.23
N TYR A 23 1.71 -20.36 6.72
CA TYR A 23 2.47 -20.94 7.82
C TYR A 23 3.96 -21.03 7.50
N GLU A 24 4.32 -21.61 6.36
CA GLU A 24 5.71 -21.81 5.96
C GLU A 24 6.44 -20.47 5.79
N TYR A 25 5.77 -19.48 5.18
CA TYR A 25 6.37 -18.18 4.90
C TYR A 25 6.49 -17.27 6.13
N THR A 26 5.70 -17.51 7.17
CA THR A 26 5.67 -16.62 8.35
C THR A 26 6.15 -17.29 9.64
N LYS A 27 6.43 -18.59 9.65
CA LYS A 27 6.80 -19.35 10.85
C LYS A 27 7.97 -18.72 11.63
N ASP A 28 8.99 -18.22 10.92
CA ASP A 28 10.16 -17.64 11.56
C ASP A 28 9.82 -16.31 12.27
N LEU A 29 8.92 -15.51 11.70
CA LEU A 29 8.40 -14.31 12.36
C LEU A 29 7.56 -14.65 13.59
N VAL A 30 6.70 -15.67 13.50
CA VAL A 30 5.86 -16.13 14.61
C VAL A 30 6.74 -16.64 15.75
N ASN A 31 7.71 -17.49 15.44
CA ASN A 31 8.65 -18.02 16.44
C ASN A 31 9.44 -16.89 17.09
N PHE A 32 10.00 -15.98 16.28
CA PHE A 32 10.77 -14.84 16.78
C PHE A 32 9.93 -13.94 17.71
N TYR A 33 8.65 -13.71 17.40
CA TYR A 33 7.74 -12.98 18.25
C TYR A 33 7.54 -13.66 19.60
N ILE A 34 7.28 -14.98 19.60
CA ILE A 34 6.96 -15.75 20.81
C ILE A 34 8.20 -15.92 21.69
N GLU A 35 9.33 -16.32 21.11
CA GLU A 35 10.60 -16.58 21.83
C GLU A 35 11.17 -15.34 22.52
N ASN A 36 10.97 -14.16 21.94
CA ASN A 36 11.44 -12.92 22.52
C ASN A 36 10.41 -12.24 23.44
N GLY A 37 9.22 -12.84 23.65
CA GLY A 37 8.23 -12.36 24.59
C GLY A 37 7.60 -11.01 24.23
N TYR A 38 7.47 -10.70 22.93
CA TYR A 38 6.88 -9.44 22.50
C TYR A 38 5.38 -9.38 22.82
N GLU A 39 4.91 -8.15 23.09
CA GLU A 39 3.53 -7.87 23.47
C GLU A 39 2.75 -7.11 22.36
N GLY A 40 3.43 -6.58 21.35
CA GLY A 40 2.82 -5.81 20.27
C GLY A 40 3.65 -5.81 18.99
N LEU A 41 3.14 -5.14 17.95
CA LEU A 41 3.75 -5.04 16.63
C LEU A 41 3.95 -3.56 16.26
N TYR A 42 5.12 -3.26 15.72
CA TYR A 42 5.45 -1.94 15.20
C TYR A 42 6.13 -2.06 13.82
N PHE A 43 5.45 -1.64 12.77
CA PHE A 43 6.00 -1.63 11.43
C PHE A 43 6.65 -0.28 11.12
N VAL A 44 7.84 -0.33 10.50
CA VAL A 44 8.61 0.86 10.11
C VAL A 44 8.90 0.77 8.62
N ALA A 45 8.25 1.61 7.81
CA ALA A 45 8.26 1.50 6.35
C ALA A 45 8.17 2.85 5.65
N SER A 46 8.51 2.92 4.36
CA SER A 46 8.39 4.12 3.51
C SER A 46 7.65 3.83 2.21
N GLY A 47 6.97 4.87 1.69
CA GLY A 47 6.33 4.82 0.37
C GLY A 47 5.33 3.67 0.26
N SER A 48 5.36 2.93 -0.85
CA SER A 48 4.45 1.81 -1.07
C SER A 48 4.58 0.67 -0.05
N SER A 49 5.75 0.49 0.59
CA SER A 49 5.88 -0.45 1.71
C SER A 49 5.10 0.03 2.94
N TYR A 50 5.15 1.34 3.25
CA TYR A 50 4.31 1.93 4.30
C TYR A 50 2.82 1.76 3.98
N ASN A 51 2.43 2.03 2.74
CA ASN A 51 1.02 1.94 2.32
C ASN A 51 0.52 0.48 2.31
N GLY A 52 1.37 -0.49 1.97
CA GLY A 52 1.05 -1.91 2.08
C GLY A 52 0.77 -2.33 3.53
N SER A 53 1.66 -1.94 4.45
CA SER A 53 1.45 -2.17 5.89
C SER A 53 0.22 -1.42 6.42
N LEU A 54 -0.06 -0.21 5.92
CA LEU A 54 -1.26 0.55 6.28
C LEU A 54 -2.55 -0.18 5.81
N CYS A 55 -2.54 -0.79 4.61
CA CYS A 55 -3.64 -1.60 4.09
C CYS A 55 -3.90 -2.86 4.95
N ALA A 56 -2.84 -3.44 5.54
CA ALA A 56 -2.96 -4.58 6.43
C ALA A 56 -3.37 -4.21 7.86
N LYS A 57 -3.09 -2.97 8.29
CA LYS A 57 -3.20 -2.53 9.70
C LYS A 57 -4.55 -2.83 10.34
N ALA A 58 -5.65 -2.47 9.67
CA ALA A 58 -6.99 -2.66 10.22
C ALA A 58 -7.32 -4.16 10.40
N PHE A 59 -6.90 -5.01 9.47
CA PHE A 59 -7.02 -6.46 9.59
C PHE A 59 -6.19 -6.98 10.77
N MET A 60 -4.94 -6.58 10.87
CA MET A 60 -4.03 -7.01 11.93
C MET A 60 -4.60 -6.66 13.31
N GLN A 61 -5.07 -5.42 13.50
CA GLN A 61 -5.69 -4.98 14.76
C GLN A 61 -6.98 -5.76 15.07
N HIS A 62 -7.81 -6.01 14.05
CA HIS A 62 -9.06 -6.77 14.21
C HIS A 62 -8.79 -8.22 14.64
N ILE A 63 -7.76 -8.86 14.09
CA ILE A 63 -7.43 -10.26 14.41
C ILE A 63 -6.67 -10.37 15.72
N PHE A 64 -5.65 -9.54 15.91
CA PHE A 64 -4.75 -9.61 17.07
C PHE A 64 -5.34 -8.98 18.33
N LYS A 65 -6.40 -8.15 18.19
CA LYS A 65 -7.07 -7.44 19.29
C LYS A 65 -6.16 -6.49 20.06
N GLN A 66 -5.14 -5.97 19.40
CA GLN A 66 -4.20 -5.02 19.96
C GLN A 66 -3.90 -3.92 18.93
N GLU A 67 -3.40 -2.79 19.40
CA GLU A 67 -2.90 -1.75 18.51
C GLU A 67 -1.69 -2.25 17.72
N VAL A 68 -1.68 -2.00 16.42
CA VAL A 68 -0.53 -2.19 15.55
C VAL A 68 0.00 -0.80 15.18
N LYS A 69 1.22 -0.49 15.59
CA LYS A 69 1.86 0.78 15.29
C LYS A 69 2.50 0.74 13.91
N LEU A 70 2.52 1.90 13.26
CA LEU A 70 3.12 2.09 11.95
C LEU A 70 3.72 3.50 11.88
N SER A 71 4.98 3.61 11.48
CA SER A 71 5.69 4.88 11.34
C SER A 71 6.62 4.85 10.13
N THR A 72 6.98 6.03 9.63
CA THR A 72 8.07 6.13 8.67
C THR A 72 9.42 6.02 9.38
N PRO A 73 10.50 5.54 8.72
CA PRO A 73 11.80 5.38 9.39
C PRO A 73 12.34 6.67 9.97
N PHE A 74 12.11 7.81 9.33
CA PHE A 74 12.57 9.11 9.85
C PHE A 74 11.81 9.50 11.12
N SER A 75 10.47 9.42 11.11
CA SER A 75 9.67 9.69 12.29
C SER A 75 9.97 8.70 13.43
N PHE A 76 10.12 7.42 13.08
CA PHE A 76 10.48 6.39 14.05
C PHE A 76 11.78 6.73 14.77
N LEU A 77 12.84 7.02 14.03
CA LEU A 77 14.16 7.32 14.58
C LEU A 77 14.18 8.52 15.52
N HIS A 78 13.45 9.57 15.17
CA HIS A 78 13.56 10.86 15.85
C HIS A 78 12.47 11.11 16.90
N HIS A 79 11.35 10.34 16.83
CA HIS A 79 10.19 10.64 17.67
C HIS A 79 9.59 9.42 18.37
N ASP A 80 9.65 8.22 17.77
CA ASP A 80 8.84 7.10 18.24
C ASP A 80 9.65 5.96 18.87
N MET A 81 10.93 5.83 18.56
CA MET A 81 11.75 4.66 18.94
C MET A 81 11.81 4.44 20.47
N GLU A 82 11.82 5.51 21.26
CA GLU A 82 11.87 5.41 22.73
C GLU A 82 10.56 4.85 23.32
N TYR A 83 9.47 4.93 22.59
CA TYR A 83 8.14 4.46 23.00
C TYR A 83 7.79 3.08 22.44
N ALA A 84 8.72 2.42 21.76
CA ALA A 84 8.52 1.12 21.13
C ALA A 84 8.87 -0.08 22.04
N ASN A 85 8.72 0.08 23.36
CA ASN A 85 9.05 -0.95 24.35
C ASN A 85 8.14 -2.16 24.20
N LYS A 86 8.74 -3.37 24.32
CA LYS A 86 8.06 -4.67 24.22
C LYS A 86 7.35 -4.94 22.89
N GLN A 87 7.53 -4.13 21.87
CA GLN A 87 6.98 -4.35 20.55
C GLN A 87 8.04 -5.01 19.66
N MET A 88 7.62 -5.97 18.86
CA MET A 88 8.43 -6.47 17.75
C MET A 88 8.48 -5.39 16.68
N ILE A 89 9.64 -4.77 16.51
CA ILE A 89 9.86 -3.73 15.52
C ILE A 89 10.27 -4.40 14.21
N ILE A 90 9.46 -4.21 13.18
CA ILE A 90 9.60 -4.81 11.86
C ILE A 90 9.87 -3.69 10.84
N CYS A 91 11.10 -3.58 10.38
CA CYS A 91 11.46 -2.69 9.29
C CYS A 91 11.08 -3.32 7.95
N VAL A 92 10.46 -2.56 7.04
CA VAL A 92 9.97 -3.10 5.77
C VAL A 92 10.59 -2.32 4.60
N SER A 93 11.21 -3.05 3.67
CA SER A 93 11.79 -2.47 2.45
C SER A 93 11.83 -3.48 1.33
N GLN A 94 11.07 -3.29 0.25
CA GLN A 94 11.05 -4.24 -0.88
C GLN A 94 12.44 -4.47 -1.48
N SER A 95 13.21 -3.42 -1.66
CA SER A 95 14.57 -3.54 -2.16
C SER A 95 15.58 -4.03 -1.12
N GLY A 96 15.26 -3.86 0.18
CA GLY A 96 16.21 -4.05 1.28
C GLY A 96 17.41 -3.10 1.25
N CYS A 97 17.34 -2.05 0.43
CA CYS A 97 18.43 -1.08 0.21
C CYS A 97 18.05 0.36 0.56
N SER A 98 16.84 0.60 1.09
CA SER A 98 16.41 1.95 1.47
C SER A 98 17.29 2.51 2.58
N THR A 99 17.91 3.68 2.34
CA THR A 99 18.90 4.27 3.27
C THR A 99 18.30 4.59 4.64
N ASN A 100 17.06 5.08 4.66
CA ASN A 100 16.36 5.38 5.90
C ASN A 100 15.93 4.12 6.67
N THR A 101 15.56 3.04 6.00
CA THR A 101 15.28 1.74 6.63
C THR A 101 16.55 1.14 7.24
N ILE A 102 17.67 1.20 6.52
CA ILE A 102 18.97 0.75 7.02
C ILE A 102 19.39 1.58 8.25
N ALA A 103 19.19 2.90 8.22
CA ALA A 103 19.47 3.75 9.36
C ALA A 103 18.64 3.37 10.60
N ALA A 104 17.36 3.01 10.41
CA ALA A 104 16.51 2.52 11.49
C ALA A 104 17.02 1.20 12.08
N LEU A 105 17.40 0.23 11.24
CA LEU A 105 17.99 -1.04 11.68
C LEU A 105 19.30 -0.82 12.46
N GLN A 106 20.17 0.05 11.96
CA GLN A 106 21.45 0.40 12.64
C GLN A 106 21.21 1.04 14.01
N ALA A 107 20.27 1.97 14.12
CA ALA A 107 19.94 2.63 15.37
C ALA A 107 19.31 1.68 16.40
N LEU A 108 18.43 0.78 15.95
CA LEU A 108 17.87 -0.27 16.80
C LEU A 108 18.98 -1.20 17.34
N LYS A 109 19.87 -1.64 16.46
CA LYS A 109 21.00 -2.50 16.85
C LYS A 109 21.94 -1.80 17.84
N ALA A 110 22.19 -0.51 17.68
CA ALA A 110 23.01 0.29 18.60
C ALA A 110 22.40 0.45 20.01
N LYS A 111 21.11 0.18 20.15
CA LYS A 111 20.36 0.15 21.43
C LYS A 111 20.03 -1.27 21.90
N ASP A 112 20.71 -2.29 21.37
CA ASP A 112 20.51 -3.70 21.71
C ASP A 112 19.08 -4.24 21.46
N HIS A 113 18.30 -3.56 20.59
CA HIS A 113 17.03 -4.11 20.13
C HIS A 113 17.25 -5.26 19.15
N LYS A 114 16.49 -6.32 19.31
CA LYS A 114 16.39 -7.36 18.27
C LYS A 114 15.74 -6.78 17.03
N THR A 115 16.39 -6.95 15.90
CA THR A 115 16.01 -6.31 14.63
C THR A 115 15.43 -7.30 13.63
N VAL A 116 14.30 -6.93 13.04
CA VAL A 116 13.61 -7.70 12.00
C VAL A 116 13.49 -6.84 10.74
N CYS A 117 13.75 -7.44 9.58
CA CYS A 117 13.54 -6.79 8.31
C CYS A 117 12.71 -7.67 7.35
N LEU A 118 11.58 -7.15 6.88
CA LEU A 118 10.84 -7.73 5.76
C LEU A 118 11.38 -7.16 4.45
N VAL A 119 11.68 -8.07 3.50
CA VAL A 119 12.26 -7.72 2.21
C VAL A 119 11.55 -8.45 1.07
N GLY A 120 11.62 -7.90 -0.13
CA GLY A 120 11.12 -8.54 -1.35
C GLY A 120 12.18 -9.40 -2.05
N ARG A 121 13.42 -9.42 -1.55
CA ARG A 121 14.56 -10.17 -2.12
C ARG A 121 15.62 -10.42 -1.06
N ASP A 122 16.28 -11.57 -1.10
CA ASP A 122 17.26 -12.00 -0.09
C ASP A 122 18.66 -11.37 -0.28
N ASP A 123 19.02 -11.00 -1.51
CA ASP A 123 20.25 -10.27 -1.81
C ASP A 123 20.03 -8.78 -1.64
N CYS A 124 20.24 -8.28 -0.42
CA CYS A 124 20.04 -6.88 -0.07
C CYS A 124 20.94 -6.42 1.09
N ASP A 125 21.12 -5.10 1.18
CA ASP A 125 22.03 -4.49 2.16
C ASP A 125 21.48 -4.57 3.60
N ALA A 126 20.16 -4.65 3.79
CA ALA A 126 19.53 -4.78 5.10
C ALA A 126 19.95 -6.06 5.84
N LYS A 127 20.33 -7.12 5.10
CA LYS A 127 20.72 -8.43 5.66
C LYS A 127 21.82 -8.33 6.72
N GLN A 128 22.77 -7.42 6.58
CA GLN A 128 23.87 -7.25 7.52
C GLN A 128 23.51 -6.48 8.79
N TYR A 129 22.30 -5.91 8.85
CA TYR A 129 21.84 -5.05 9.93
C TYR A 129 20.65 -5.61 10.72
N CYS A 130 20.13 -6.79 10.36
CA CYS A 130 19.02 -7.40 11.08
C CYS A 130 19.37 -8.78 11.64
N ASP A 131 18.73 -9.13 12.76
CA ASP A 131 18.84 -10.47 13.39
C ASP A 131 17.96 -11.49 12.66
N LEU A 132 16.85 -11.05 12.09
CA LEU A 132 15.94 -11.84 11.29
C LEU A 132 15.60 -11.10 9.99
N LEU A 133 15.98 -11.70 8.86
CA LEU A 133 15.57 -11.26 7.52
C LEU A 133 14.50 -12.21 6.99
N VAL A 134 13.35 -11.67 6.60
CA VAL A 134 12.25 -12.47 6.03
C VAL A 134 11.83 -11.91 4.68
N ASN A 135 11.78 -12.78 3.69
CA ASN A 135 11.28 -12.44 2.37
C ASN A 135 9.76 -12.65 2.33
N TRP A 136 8.99 -11.64 1.87
CA TRP A 136 7.54 -11.81 1.73
C TRP A 136 7.11 -12.41 0.38
N HIS A 137 8.07 -12.96 -0.36
CA HIS A 137 7.85 -13.73 -1.59
C HIS A 137 7.15 -12.96 -2.73
N VAL A 138 7.35 -11.65 -2.82
CA VAL A 138 6.78 -10.83 -3.89
C VAL A 138 7.30 -11.22 -5.28
N GLN A 139 8.48 -11.81 -5.35
CA GLN A 139 9.25 -12.01 -6.58
C GLN A 139 9.65 -10.68 -7.24
N GLU A 140 10.37 -10.77 -8.36
CA GLU A 140 10.95 -9.59 -9.01
C GLU A 140 9.88 -8.68 -9.62
N GLU A 141 10.04 -7.36 -9.41
CA GLU A 141 9.35 -6.29 -10.14
C GLU A 141 10.40 -5.45 -10.87
N LYS A 142 10.35 -5.47 -12.21
CA LYS A 142 11.33 -4.80 -13.09
C LYS A 142 10.96 -3.37 -13.49
N ILE A 143 9.84 -2.86 -12.99
CA ILE A 143 9.39 -1.49 -13.22
C ILE A 143 9.75 -0.60 -12.03
N GLY A 144 9.87 0.72 -12.28
CA GLY A 144 10.25 1.68 -11.25
C GLY A 144 9.18 1.96 -10.18
N PHE A 145 7.96 1.46 -10.37
CA PHE A 145 6.81 1.71 -9.51
C PHE A 145 6.32 0.42 -8.88
N VAL A 146 6.38 0.34 -7.54
CA VAL A 146 5.89 -0.83 -6.80
C VAL A 146 4.40 -1.05 -7.09
N THR A 147 4.04 -2.23 -7.57
CA THR A 147 2.68 -2.59 -8.00
C THR A 147 2.17 -3.81 -7.25
N LYS A 148 2.57 -5.03 -7.64
CA LYS A 148 2.18 -6.26 -6.92
C LYS A 148 2.78 -6.29 -5.52
N GLY A 149 3.92 -5.61 -5.30
CA GLY A 149 4.60 -5.50 -4.03
C GLY A 149 3.72 -4.97 -2.90
N VAL A 150 2.86 -4.00 -3.17
CA VAL A 150 1.94 -3.43 -2.16
C VAL A 150 0.92 -4.46 -1.68
N THR A 151 0.21 -5.07 -2.62
CA THR A 151 -0.87 -6.02 -2.29
C THR A 151 -0.31 -7.31 -1.69
N SER A 152 0.82 -7.80 -2.21
CA SER A 152 1.47 -8.99 -1.66
C SER A 152 2.03 -8.75 -0.27
N LEU A 153 2.59 -7.56 0.02
CA LEU A 153 3.03 -7.19 1.37
C LEU A 153 1.85 -7.16 2.33
N ALA A 154 0.77 -6.47 1.96
CA ALA A 154 -0.43 -6.42 2.80
C ALA A 154 -0.96 -7.84 3.10
N ALA A 155 -1.04 -8.70 2.09
CA ALA A 155 -1.46 -10.10 2.28
C ALA A 155 -0.50 -10.87 3.18
N PHE A 156 0.81 -10.70 3.03
CA PHE A 156 1.82 -11.36 3.85
C PHE A 156 1.70 -10.95 5.33
N GLU A 157 1.58 -9.65 5.61
CA GLU A 157 1.43 -9.15 6.98
C GLU A 157 0.10 -9.57 7.61
N MET A 158 -0.98 -9.60 6.83
CA MET A 158 -2.27 -10.17 7.28
C MET A 158 -2.12 -11.65 7.66
N MET A 159 -1.44 -12.44 6.83
CA MET A 159 -1.22 -13.86 7.10
C MET A 159 -0.27 -14.09 8.28
N PHE A 160 0.80 -13.31 8.40
CA PHE A 160 1.67 -13.36 9.58
C PHE A 160 0.88 -13.18 10.88
N VAL A 161 0.04 -12.16 10.95
CA VAL A 161 -0.76 -11.92 12.16
C VAL A 161 -1.84 -12.98 12.37
N LEU A 162 -2.39 -13.54 11.29
CA LEU A 162 -3.35 -14.67 11.40
C LEU A 162 -2.68 -15.92 11.97
N GLU A 163 -1.47 -16.27 11.50
CA GLU A 163 -0.69 -17.40 12.02
C GLU A 163 -0.26 -17.15 13.48
N LEU A 164 0.17 -15.95 13.81
CA LEU A 164 0.51 -15.57 15.18
C LEU A 164 -0.70 -15.65 16.12
N ALA A 165 -1.87 -15.18 15.70
CA ALA A 165 -3.10 -15.24 16.47
C ALA A 165 -3.58 -16.70 16.68
N LYS A 166 -3.38 -17.56 15.67
CA LYS A 166 -3.63 -19.01 15.80
C LYS A 166 -2.67 -19.64 16.81
N ALA A 167 -1.37 -19.36 16.70
CA ALA A 167 -0.35 -19.89 17.61
C ALA A 167 -0.59 -19.45 19.07
N LYS A 168 -1.12 -18.24 19.27
CA LYS A 168 -1.51 -17.70 20.61
C LYS A 168 -2.90 -18.15 21.08
N GLY A 169 -3.63 -18.95 20.30
CA GLY A 169 -4.99 -19.40 20.66
C GLY A 169 -6.08 -18.30 20.57
N ILE A 170 -5.79 -17.14 19.99
CA ILE A 170 -6.75 -16.04 19.79
C ILE A 170 -7.78 -16.38 18.71
N VAL A 171 -7.33 -17.14 17.69
CA VAL A 171 -8.16 -17.58 16.58
C VAL A 171 -8.20 -19.12 16.55
N ASN A 172 -9.42 -19.70 16.57
CA ASN A 172 -9.60 -21.13 16.41
C ASN A 172 -9.57 -21.57 14.94
N GLU A 173 -9.50 -22.90 14.70
CA GLU A 173 -9.39 -23.47 13.35
C GLU A 173 -10.52 -23.04 12.42
N THR A 174 -11.77 -22.99 12.90
CA THR A 174 -12.93 -22.60 12.08
C THR A 174 -12.82 -21.15 11.62
N LYS A 175 -12.47 -20.24 12.52
CA LYS A 175 -12.28 -18.81 12.19
C LYS A 175 -11.07 -18.61 11.29
N TYR A 176 -9.97 -19.33 11.55
CA TYR A 176 -8.77 -19.32 10.73
C TYR A 176 -9.09 -19.71 9.27
N ALA A 177 -9.76 -20.87 9.08
CA ALA A 177 -10.14 -21.33 7.73
C ALA A 177 -11.04 -20.34 7.00
N LYS A 178 -12.05 -19.77 7.68
CA LYS A 178 -12.96 -18.77 7.11
C LYS A 178 -12.24 -17.50 6.68
N ILE A 179 -11.26 -17.03 7.46
CA ILE A 179 -10.47 -15.84 7.10
C ILE A 179 -9.63 -16.11 5.85
N LYS A 180 -8.95 -17.26 5.78
CA LYS A 180 -8.17 -17.65 4.60
C LYS A 180 -9.06 -17.76 3.35
N GLU A 181 -10.24 -18.36 3.48
CA GLU A 181 -11.23 -18.43 2.40
C GLU A 181 -11.64 -17.05 1.88
N ASN A 182 -11.87 -16.08 2.77
CA ASN A 182 -12.17 -14.71 2.39
C ASN A 182 -10.99 -14.00 1.70
N CYS A 183 -9.74 -14.26 2.13
CA CYS A 183 -8.56 -13.77 1.42
C CYS A 183 -8.44 -14.39 0.02
N ILE A 184 -8.72 -15.68 -0.14
CA ILE A 184 -8.76 -16.34 -1.45
C ILE A 184 -9.89 -15.76 -2.31
N LYS A 185 -11.07 -15.53 -1.74
CA LYS A 185 -12.20 -14.89 -2.44
C LYS A 185 -11.82 -13.52 -2.97
N SER A 186 -11.11 -12.70 -2.21
CA SER A 186 -10.67 -11.37 -2.63
C SER A 186 -9.83 -11.40 -3.90
N GLN A 187 -9.05 -12.47 -4.12
CA GLN A 187 -8.24 -12.62 -5.33
C GLN A 187 -9.06 -13.02 -6.56
N LYS A 188 -10.16 -13.74 -6.37
CA LYS A 188 -11.10 -14.09 -7.44
C LYS A 188 -11.89 -12.88 -7.94
N ILE A 189 -12.02 -11.84 -7.13
CA ILE A 189 -12.69 -10.58 -7.49
C ILE A 189 -11.77 -9.68 -8.36
N GLN A 190 -10.46 -9.77 -8.22
CA GLN A 190 -9.52 -8.84 -8.87
C GLN A 190 -9.65 -8.74 -10.40
N PRO A 191 -9.84 -9.82 -11.18
CA PRO A 191 -10.03 -9.70 -12.63
C PRO A 191 -11.25 -8.86 -13.00
N GLU A 192 -12.36 -9.01 -12.27
CA GLU A 192 -13.57 -8.20 -12.46
C GLU A 192 -13.33 -6.73 -12.11
N VAL A 193 -12.60 -6.44 -11.02
CA VAL A 193 -12.19 -5.08 -10.66
C VAL A 193 -11.35 -4.45 -11.78
N LEU A 194 -10.40 -5.19 -12.32
CA LEU A 194 -9.57 -4.73 -13.43
C LEU A 194 -10.43 -4.36 -14.65
N GLU A 195 -11.33 -5.27 -15.08
CA GLU A 195 -12.19 -5.09 -16.23
C GLU A 195 -13.13 -3.89 -16.06
N ASN A 196 -13.80 -3.78 -14.92
CA ASN A 196 -14.73 -2.69 -14.63
C ASN A 196 -14.00 -1.35 -14.49
N THR A 197 -12.76 -1.34 -14.00
CA THR A 197 -11.93 -0.14 -13.96
C THR A 197 -11.53 0.32 -15.36
N VAL A 198 -11.15 -0.60 -16.25
CA VAL A 198 -10.84 -0.30 -17.65
C VAL A 198 -12.07 0.28 -18.36
N LYS A 199 -13.23 -0.31 -18.12
CA LYS A 199 -14.50 0.18 -18.69
C LYS A 199 -14.79 1.60 -18.21
N LEU A 200 -14.82 1.84 -16.91
CA LEU A 200 -15.08 3.17 -16.32
C LEU A 200 -14.10 4.22 -16.84
N PHE A 201 -12.82 3.89 -16.94
CA PHE A 201 -11.81 4.78 -17.48
C PHE A 201 -12.10 5.13 -18.95
N ASN A 202 -12.42 4.15 -19.79
CA ASN A 202 -12.68 4.37 -21.22
C ASN A 202 -13.94 5.23 -21.43
N ASP A 203 -14.99 4.98 -20.65
CA ASP A 203 -16.24 5.75 -20.70
C ASP A 203 -16.03 7.22 -20.27
N ASN A 204 -15.02 7.49 -19.43
CA ASN A 204 -14.72 8.81 -18.85
C ASN A 204 -13.31 9.32 -19.20
N LYS A 205 -12.71 8.83 -20.29
CA LYS A 205 -11.30 9.08 -20.63
C LYS A 205 -10.93 10.57 -20.65
N GLN A 206 -11.79 11.42 -21.21
CA GLN A 206 -11.54 12.86 -21.28
C GLN A 206 -11.43 13.51 -19.91
N VAL A 207 -12.22 13.05 -18.93
CA VAL A 207 -12.16 13.52 -17.54
C VAL A 207 -10.83 13.13 -16.93
N PHE A 208 -10.44 11.85 -16.99
CA PHE A 208 -9.23 11.35 -16.36
C PHE A 208 -7.93 11.88 -16.98
N THR A 209 -7.95 12.25 -18.26
CA THR A 209 -6.76 12.77 -18.94
C THR A 209 -6.68 14.29 -18.99
N GLY A 210 -7.78 14.99 -18.74
CA GLY A 210 -7.88 16.47 -18.86
C GLY A 210 -7.76 17.23 -17.55
N ARG A 211 -7.47 16.56 -16.41
CA ARG A 211 -7.47 17.18 -15.08
C ARG A 211 -6.09 17.13 -14.43
N ASN A 212 -5.86 18.05 -13.49
CA ASN A 212 -4.58 18.20 -12.81
C ASN A 212 -4.63 17.90 -11.31
N LYS A 213 -5.81 17.58 -10.77
CA LYS A 213 -5.98 17.25 -9.35
C LYS A 213 -6.98 16.11 -9.18
N VAL A 214 -6.59 15.14 -8.37
CA VAL A 214 -7.44 14.02 -7.92
C VAL A 214 -7.55 14.05 -6.40
N VAL A 215 -8.76 14.00 -5.87
CA VAL A 215 -9.04 13.91 -4.44
C VAL A 215 -9.61 12.53 -4.14
N PHE A 216 -8.98 11.80 -3.24
CA PHE A 216 -9.49 10.53 -2.74
C PHE A 216 -10.16 10.73 -1.38
N LEU A 217 -11.40 10.25 -1.26
CA LEU A 217 -12.19 10.32 -0.03
C LEU A 217 -12.45 8.91 0.50
N SER A 218 -12.15 8.68 1.76
CA SER A 218 -12.45 7.42 2.44
C SER A 218 -12.34 7.55 3.95
N SER A 219 -12.47 6.45 4.66
CA SER A 219 -12.13 6.29 6.08
C SER A 219 -11.56 4.89 6.33
N GLY A 220 -11.02 4.62 7.52
CA GLY A 220 -10.59 3.28 7.92
C GLY A 220 -9.73 2.54 6.87
N PRO A 221 -10.04 1.28 6.54
CA PRO A 221 -9.28 0.50 5.56
C PRO A 221 -9.25 1.09 4.15
N GLY A 222 -10.33 1.74 3.73
CA GLY A 222 -10.41 2.42 2.44
C GLY A 222 -9.47 3.62 2.35
N LEU A 223 -9.21 4.32 3.48
CA LEU A 223 -8.24 5.42 3.53
C LEU A 223 -6.81 4.93 3.25
N ALA A 224 -6.47 3.71 3.67
CA ALA A 224 -5.19 3.10 3.35
C ALA A 224 -5.04 2.87 1.83
N VAL A 225 -6.09 2.39 1.18
CA VAL A 225 -6.14 2.25 -0.30
C VAL A 225 -6.01 3.61 -0.98
N ALA A 226 -6.72 4.63 -0.47
CA ALA A 226 -6.63 6.01 -0.97
C ALA A 226 -5.21 6.59 -0.87
N THR A 227 -4.50 6.27 0.22
CA THR A 227 -3.11 6.72 0.41
C THR A 227 -2.17 6.13 -0.65
N GLU A 228 -2.30 4.85 -0.97
CA GLU A 228 -1.54 4.26 -2.07
C GLU A 228 -1.98 4.80 -3.43
N ALA A 229 -3.28 5.06 -3.62
CA ALA A 229 -3.82 5.66 -4.84
C ALA A 229 -3.17 7.01 -5.14
N ALA A 230 -3.11 7.89 -4.14
CA ALA A 230 -2.50 9.20 -4.29
C ALA A 230 -1.01 9.11 -4.63
N LEU A 231 -0.27 8.20 -3.98
CA LEU A 231 1.13 7.96 -4.30
C LEU A 231 1.29 7.48 -5.75
N LYS A 232 0.51 6.50 -6.19
CA LYS A 232 0.58 5.97 -7.57
C LYS A 232 0.30 7.04 -8.62
N ILE A 233 -0.79 7.79 -8.46
CA ILE A 233 -1.13 8.89 -9.39
C ILE A 233 -0.01 9.94 -9.43
N ALA A 234 0.52 10.34 -8.27
CA ALA A 234 1.58 11.34 -8.20
C ALA A 234 2.86 10.88 -8.91
N GLU A 235 3.29 9.63 -8.68
CA GLU A 235 4.57 9.13 -9.22
C GLU A 235 4.50 8.69 -10.68
N THR A 236 3.33 8.24 -11.17
CA THR A 236 3.20 7.72 -12.54
C THR A 236 2.64 8.76 -13.51
N SER A 237 1.61 9.50 -13.10
CA SER A 237 0.94 10.49 -13.94
C SER A 237 1.41 11.93 -13.69
N CYS A 238 2.27 12.17 -12.68
CA CYS A 238 2.75 13.50 -12.29
C CYS A 238 1.59 14.49 -12.05
N ILE A 239 0.48 14.01 -11.49
CA ILE A 239 -0.72 14.79 -11.17
C ILE A 239 -0.79 14.96 -9.65
N ASN A 240 -1.28 16.11 -9.20
CA ASN A 240 -1.51 16.35 -7.77
C ASN A 240 -2.64 15.45 -7.26
N ALA A 241 -2.32 14.57 -6.34
CA ALA A 241 -3.28 13.66 -5.73
C ALA A 241 -3.32 13.87 -4.21
N VAL A 242 -4.51 14.08 -3.67
CA VAL A 242 -4.76 14.40 -2.27
C VAL A 242 -5.63 13.31 -1.65
N VAL A 243 -5.32 12.96 -0.41
CA VAL A 243 -6.12 12.02 0.39
C VAL A 243 -6.75 12.77 1.54
N CYS A 244 -8.04 12.59 1.71
CA CYS A 244 -8.75 13.13 2.86
C CYS A 244 -9.57 12.01 3.52
N GLU A 245 -9.54 11.97 4.84
CA GLU A 245 -10.60 11.30 5.56
C GLU A 245 -11.91 12.03 5.24
N ALA A 246 -13.01 11.29 5.05
CA ALA A 246 -14.22 11.85 4.44
C ALA A 246 -14.84 12.99 5.26
N GLU A 247 -14.88 12.87 6.59
CA GLU A 247 -15.36 13.96 7.47
C GLU A 247 -14.37 15.11 7.55
N GLU A 248 -13.05 14.82 7.67
CA GLU A 248 -12.00 15.85 7.72
C GLU A 248 -11.93 16.67 6.42
N TYR A 249 -12.39 16.10 5.29
CA TYR A 249 -12.52 16.86 4.04
C TYR A 249 -13.42 18.10 4.21
N LEU A 250 -14.49 18.00 5.00
CA LEU A 250 -15.43 19.08 5.26
C LEU A 250 -14.86 20.17 6.18
N HIS A 251 -13.78 19.88 6.92
CA HIS A 251 -13.15 20.77 7.90
C HIS A 251 -12.05 21.68 7.34
N GLY A 252 -11.90 21.76 6.02
CA GLY A 252 -10.91 22.67 5.42
C GLY A 252 -10.59 22.34 3.96
N PRO A 253 -10.19 21.12 3.61
CA PRO A 253 -9.83 20.75 2.24
C PRO A 253 -10.91 21.07 1.20
N LEU A 254 -12.18 21.01 1.58
CA LEU A 254 -13.33 21.37 0.75
C LEU A 254 -13.19 22.76 0.11
N TYR A 255 -12.63 23.74 0.82
CA TYR A 255 -12.48 25.11 0.30
C TYR A 255 -11.50 25.23 -0.89
N THR A 256 -10.70 24.21 -1.14
CA THR A 256 -9.79 24.14 -2.29
C THR A 256 -10.38 23.46 -3.51
N SER A 257 -11.65 23.03 -3.42
CA SER A 257 -12.31 22.24 -4.46
C SER A 257 -12.79 23.12 -5.60
N THR A 258 -12.70 22.58 -6.82
CA THR A 258 -13.10 23.25 -8.04
C THR A 258 -13.92 22.33 -8.94
N PRO A 259 -14.70 22.88 -9.90
CA PRO A 259 -15.39 22.06 -10.90
C PRO A 259 -14.47 21.20 -11.78
N ASN A 260 -13.16 21.46 -11.74
CA ASN A 260 -12.16 20.72 -12.52
C ASN A 260 -11.48 19.57 -11.76
N ASP A 261 -11.78 19.38 -10.49
CA ASP A 261 -11.23 18.29 -9.70
C ASP A 261 -11.89 16.97 -10.06
N ILE A 262 -11.12 15.88 -9.97
CA ILE A 262 -11.66 14.52 -9.92
C ILE A 262 -11.77 14.14 -8.46
N VAL A 263 -12.91 13.61 -8.04
CA VAL A 263 -13.11 13.06 -6.69
C VAL A 263 -13.39 11.57 -6.82
N ILE A 264 -12.68 10.75 -6.06
CA ILE A 264 -12.86 9.29 -6.04
C ILE A 264 -13.14 8.86 -4.60
N ALA A 265 -14.37 8.44 -4.34
CA ALA A 265 -14.77 7.86 -3.07
C ALA A 265 -14.42 6.37 -3.03
N ILE A 266 -13.83 5.90 -1.94
CA ILE A 266 -13.55 4.48 -1.72
C ILE A 266 -14.33 4.04 -0.50
N ASP A 267 -15.31 3.16 -0.69
CA ASP A 267 -16.14 2.67 0.41
C ASP A 267 -15.38 1.66 1.29
N ASN A 268 -15.95 1.35 2.44
CA ASN A 268 -15.45 0.34 3.37
C ASN A 268 -16.27 -0.97 3.32
N SER A 269 -16.85 -1.28 2.17
CA SER A 269 -17.63 -2.51 1.95
C SER A 269 -18.83 -2.64 2.91
N ASP A 270 -18.79 -3.52 3.89
CA ASP A 270 -19.84 -3.79 4.88
C ASP A 270 -19.80 -2.89 6.12
N ASP A 271 -18.95 -1.88 6.15
CA ASP A 271 -18.82 -0.96 7.28
C ASP A 271 -19.89 0.14 7.25
N PRO A 272 -20.45 0.54 8.40
CA PRO A 272 -21.43 1.63 8.48
C PRO A 272 -20.94 2.98 7.94
N THR A 273 -19.65 3.24 7.91
CA THR A 273 -19.07 4.48 7.36
C THR A 273 -19.24 4.61 5.85
N THR A 274 -19.52 3.50 5.14
CA THR A 274 -19.71 3.48 3.68
C THR A 274 -20.77 4.48 3.23
N ASP A 275 -21.93 4.48 3.87
CA ASP A 275 -23.02 5.39 3.49
C ASP A 275 -22.61 6.86 3.62
N ARG A 276 -21.92 7.21 4.70
CA ARG A 276 -21.50 8.61 4.93
C ARG A 276 -20.43 9.06 3.93
N ILE A 277 -19.46 8.21 3.61
CA ILE A 277 -18.45 8.50 2.58
C ILE A 277 -19.13 8.80 1.23
N LEU A 278 -20.09 7.97 0.85
CA LEU A 278 -20.80 8.11 -0.42
C LEU A 278 -21.73 9.31 -0.44
N ASP A 279 -22.38 9.65 0.67
CA ASP A 279 -23.25 10.83 0.78
C ASP A 279 -22.44 12.13 0.64
N ILE A 280 -21.26 12.22 1.24
CA ILE A 280 -20.33 13.34 1.05
C ILE A 280 -19.92 13.45 -0.42
N ALA A 281 -19.54 12.32 -1.05
CA ALA A 281 -19.15 12.31 -2.45
C ALA A 281 -20.30 12.74 -3.39
N LEU A 282 -21.54 12.33 -3.10
CA LEU A 282 -22.71 12.73 -3.86
C LEU A 282 -23.01 14.24 -3.69
N ALA A 283 -22.91 14.78 -2.49
CA ALA A 283 -23.07 16.22 -2.27
C ALA A 283 -22.01 17.01 -3.08
N ILE A 284 -20.78 16.54 -3.15
CA ILE A 284 -19.75 17.14 -4.00
C ILE A 284 -20.12 17.03 -5.48
N LYS A 285 -20.70 15.90 -5.91
CA LYS A 285 -21.18 15.70 -7.30
C LYS A 285 -22.28 16.67 -7.67
N ASP A 286 -23.17 16.95 -6.74
CA ASP A 286 -24.31 17.84 -6.97
C ASP A 286 -23.88 19.30 -7.05
N ASP A 287 -23.03 19.77 -6.15
CA ASP A 287 -22.80 21.19 -5.91
C ASP A 287 -21.44 21.72 -6.39
N ILE A 288 -20.41 20.85 -6.59
CA ILE A 288 -19.05 21.32 -6.85
C ILE A 288 -18.51 20.82 -8.20
N THR A 289 -18.44 19.50 -8.40
CA THR A 289 -17.89 18.92 -9.63
C THR A 289 -18.67 17.67 -10.05
N LYS A 290 -18.95 17.54 -11.34
CA LYS A 290 -19.58 16.31 -11.89
C LYS A 290 -18.61 15.14 -12.05
N ASN A 291 -17.31 15.37 -11.84
CA ASN A 291 -16.25 14.37 -12.00
C ASN A 291 -16.06 13.53 -10.73
N VAL A 292 -17.13 13.01 -10.18
CA VAL A 292 -17.12 12.21 -8.94
C VAL A 292 -17.38 10.77 -9.26
N PHE A 293 -16.47 9.89 -8.82
CA PHE A 293 -16.49 8.46 -9.03
C PHE A 293 -16.41 7.71 -7.70
N ALA A 294 -16.76 6.42 -7.71
CA ALA A 294 -16.67 5.61 -6.50
C ALA A 294 -16.15 4.18 -6.80
N ILE A 295 -15.43 3.60 -5.84
CA ILE A 295 -15.14 2.17 -5.77
C ILE A 295 -16.12 1.61 -4.74
N THR A 296 -17.26 1.09 -5.21
CA THR A 296 -18.38 0.72 -4.34
C THR A 296 -19.34 -0.24 -4.99
N ASN A 297 -19.99 -1.07 -4.19
CA ASN A 297 -21.14 -1.87 -4.62
C ASN A 297 -22.50 -1.24 -4.24
N SER A 298 -22.51 -0.07 -3.61
CA SER A 298 -23.73 0.65 -3.28
C SER A 298 -24.45 1.16 -4.52
N ASN A 299 -25.78 1.08 -4.54
CA ASN A 299 -26.61 1.62 -5.62
C ASN A 299 -26.74 3.14 -5.61
N LYS A 300 -26.11 3.86 -4.67
CA LYS A 300 -26.09 5.33 -4.62
C LYS A 300 -25.39 5.96 -5.83
N PHE A 301 -24.45 5.25 -6.45
CA PHE A 301 -23.79 5.66 -7.70
C PHE A 301 -24.34 4.84 -8.87
N ASP A 302 -24.40 5.42 -10.05
CA ASP A 302 -24.68 4.69 -11.28
C ASP A 302 -23.42 3.97 -11.82
N ASP A 303 -23.60 3.03 -12.73
CA ASP A 303 -22.51 2.21 -13.26
C ASP A 303 -21.50 2.99 -14.12
N SER A 304 -21.85 4.18 -14.60
CA SER A 304 -20.95 5.04 -15.35
C SER A 304 -19.95 5.79 -14.44
N HIS A 305 -20.23 5.83 -13.13
CA HIS A 305 -19.43 6.50 -12.11
C HIS A 305 -18.95 5.58 -10.98
N ALA A 306 -19.21 4.26 -11.07
CA ALA A 306 -18.82 3.31 -10.04
C ALA A 306 -18.02 2.13 -10.59
N ILE A 307 -16.95 1.76 -9.89
CA ILE A 307 -16.29 0.47 -10.05
C ILE A 307 -16.96 -0.49 -9.09
N ARG A 308 -17.73 -1.41 -9.64
CA ARG A 308 -18.49 -2.43 -8.91
C ARG A 308 -17.88 -3.80 -9.10
N THR A 309 -18.28 -4.73 -8.25
CA THR A 309 -17.94 -6.15 -8.34
C THR A 309 -19.18 -6.99 -8.02
N SER A 310 -19.28 -8.18 -8.60
CA SER A 310 -20.38 -9.14 -8.34
C SER A 310 -20.38 -9.62 -6.88
N GLN A 311 -19.26 -9.52 -6.21
CA GLN A 311 -19.07 -9.93 -4.83
C GLN A 311 -18.18 -8.92 -4.09
N GLN A 312 -18.30 -8.89 -2.76
CA GLN A 312 -17.41 -8.11 -1.91
C GLN A 312 -16.89 -8.97 -0.74
N CYS A 313 -15.77 -8.57 -0.19
CA CYS A 313 -15.23 -9.07 1.06
C CYS A 313 -15.50 -8.05 2.19
N CYS A 314 -15.36 -8.50 3.44
CA CYS A 314 -15.46 -7.59 4.57
C CYS A 314 -14.43 -6.46 4.49
N GLN A 315 -14.70 -5.35 5.18
CA GLN A 315 -13.89 -4.15 5.17
C GLN A 315 -12.38 -4.40 5.38
N HIS A 316 -12.02 -5.29 6.30
CA HIS A 316 -10.62 -5.58 6.65
C HIS A 316 -9.83 -6.32 5.56
N ILE A 317 -10.51 -6.99 4.63
CA ILE A 317 -9.92 -7.73 3.51
C ILE A 317 -10.05 -6.95 2.19
N SER A 318 -10.99 -6.02 2.12
CA SER A 318 -11.29 -5.26 0.91
C SER A 318 -10.07 -4.54 0.29
N PRO A 319 -9.05 -4.06 1.04
CA PRO A 319 -7.85 -3.48 0.43
C PRO A 319 -7.17 -4.41 -0.57
N LEU A 320 -7.17 -5.74 -0.35
CA LEU A 320 -6.49 -6.70 -1.22
C LEU A 320 -7.02 -6.72 -2.67
N TYR A 321 -8.25 -6.30 -2.93
CA TYR A 321 -8.78 -6.20 -4.30
C TYR A 321 -9.04 -4.76 -4.75
N LYS A 322 -9.30 -3.83 -3.83
CA LYS A 322 -9.50 -2.41 -4.18
C LYS A 322 -8.22 -1.74 -4.67
N LEU A 323 -7.06 -2.18 -4.20
CA LEU A 323 -5.76 -1.75 -4.74
C LEU A 323 -5.66 -1.98 -6.26
N THR A 324 -6.28 -3.03 -6.81
CA THR A 324 -6.32 -3.27 -8.25
C THR A 324 -6.98 -2.12 -9.01
N ALA A 325 -8.08 -1.57 -8.51
CA ALA A 325 -8.76 -0.45 -9.14
C ALA A 325 -7.87 0.78 -9.24
N ILE A 326 -7.25 1.17 -8.14
CA ILE A 326 -6.43 2.41 -8.10
C ILE A 326 -5.15 2.28 -8.90
N GLN A 327 -4.52 1.11 -8.89
CA GLN A 327 -3.33 0.85 -9.69
C GLN A 327 -3.66 0.82 -11.19
N THR A 328 -4.82 0.25 -11.56
CA THR A 328 -5.30 0.25 -12.94
C THR A 328 -5.61 1.66 -13.43
N LEU A 329 -6.29 2.49 -12.63
CA LEU A 329 -6.53 3.89 -12.98
C LEU A 329 -5.22 4.66 -13.18
N ALA A 330 -4.27 4.52 -12.26
CA ALA A 330 -2.96 5.18 -12.36
C ALA A 330 -2.22 4.77 -13.64
N TYR A 331 -2.22 3.48 -13.98
CA TYR A 331 -1.64 2.96 -15.21
C TYR A 331 -2.32 3.54 -16.45
N LEU A 332 -3.64 3.49 -16.54
CA LEU A 332 -4.40 3.97 -17.70
C LEU A 332 -4.28 5.48 -17.90
N MET A 333 -4.32 6.25 -16.82
CA MET A 333 -4.09 7.70 -16.88
C MET A 333 -2.70 8.04 -17.42
N THR A 334 -1.69 7.31 -16.98
CA THR A 334 -0.30 7.50 -17.41
C THR A 334 -0.11 7.15 -18.88
N GLU A 335 -0.59 5.98 -19.30
CA GLU A 335 -0.51 5.55 -20.71
C GLU A 335 -1.24 6.53 -21.64
N ALA A 336 -2.44 6.97 -21.26
CA ALA A 336 -3.25 7.87 -22.09
C ALA A 336 -2.68 9.28 -22.21
N THR A 337 -1.87 9.72 -21.24
CA THR A 337 -1.27 11.06 -21.20
C THR A 337 0.22 11.08 -21.54
N ASN A 338 0.83 9.92 -21.67
CA ASN A 338 2.27 9.74 -21.87
C ASN A 338 3.12 10.48 -20.81
N LYS A 339 2.67 10.49 -19.56
CA LYS A 339 3.21 11.33 -18.47
C LYS A 339 4.21 10.64 -17.54
N TYR A 340 4.90 9.58 -17.96
CA TYR A 340 6.05 9.04 -17.18
C TYR A 340 7.25 10.00 -17.09
N ILE A 341 7.11 11.21 -17.58
CA ILE A 341 8.20 12.18 -17.66
C ILE A 341 7.97 13.27 -16.61
N PRO A 342 8.67 13.21 -15.46
CA PRO A 342 8.62 14.29 -14.49
C PRO A 342 9.28 15.56 -15.06
N HIS A 343 8.92 16.72 -14.48
CA HIS A 343 9.52 18.00 -14.83
C HIS A 343 11.06 17.93 -14.80
N GLU A 344 11.73 18.61 -15.75
CA GLU A 344 13.19 18.55 -15.93
C GLU A 344 13.98 18.85 -14.66
N ASN A 345 13.51 19.75 -13.81
CA ASN A 345 14.15 20.07 -12.54
C ASN A 345 14.12 18.90 -11.55
N VAL A 346 13.05 18.09 -11.56
CA VAL A 346 12.96 16.85 -10.77
C VAL A 346 13.98 15.82 -11.27
N VAL A 347 14.15 15.73 -12.60
CA VAL A 347 15.16 14.86 -13.21
C VAL A 347 16.56 15.33 -12.82
N LYS A 348 16.84 16.64 -12.89
CA LYS A 348 18.12 17.24 -12.45
C LYS A 348 18.38 16.98 -10.97
N PHE A 349 17.37 17.17 -10.11
CA PHE A 349 17.46 16.90 -8.67
C PHE A 349 17.83 15.44 -8.38
N LYS A 350 17.14 14.50 -9.04
CA LYS A 350 17.44 13.06 -8.88
C LYS A 350 18.84 12.70 -9.37
N LYS A 351 19.26 13.25 -10.53
CA LYS A 351 20.61 13.02 -11.08
C LYS A 351 21.72 13.59 -10.19
N ALA A 352 21.48 14.72 -9.53
CA ALA A 352 22.44 15.32 -8.61
C ALA A 352 22.69 14.46 -7.35
N ASN A 353 21.77 13.55 -7.04
CA ASN A 353 21.82 12.58 -5.95
C ASN A 353 22.31 13.12 -4.60
N LYS A 354 22.00 14.40 -4.31
CA LYS A 354 22.39 15.06 -3.05
C LYS A 354 21.78 14.38 -1.82
N VAL A 355 20.61 13.74 -2.00
CA VAL A 355 19.86 12.99 -0.98
C VAL A 355 19.50 11.62 -1.54
N ALA A 356 20.44 10.68 -1.49
CA ALA A 356 20.22 9.32 -1.98
C ALA A 356 19.15 8.61 -1.15
N SER A 357 18.21 7.94 -1.82
CA SER A 357 17.14 7.17 -1.19
C SER A 357 17.46 5.67 -1.05
N LYS A 358 18.43 5.17 -1.79
CA LYS A 358 18.89 3.78 -1.76
C LYS A 358 20.40 3.70 -1.61
N SER A 359 20.89 2.75 -0.81
CA SER A 359 22.34 2.53 -0.60
C SER A 359 23.05 2.14 -1.90
N ARG A 360 22.42 1.31 -2.73
CA ARG A 360 22.97 0.90 -4.03
C ARG A 360 23.00 2.01 -5.06
N ASP A 361 22.18 3.07 -4.92
CA ASP A 361 22.27 4.25 -5.79
C ASP A 361 23.62 4.97 -5.59
N LYS A 362 24.15 5.00 -4.37
CA LYS A 362 25.48 5.58 -4.07
C LYS A 362 26.61 4.76 -4.67
N LEU A 363 26.52 3.43 -4.57
CA LEU A 363 27.49 2.51 -5.19
C LEU A 363 27.54 2.67 -6.70
N TYR A 364 26.38 2.77 -7.35
CA TYR A 364 26.28 2.94 -8.79
C TYR A 364 26.89 4.27 -9.27
N LEU A 365 26.72 5.34 -8.51
CA LEU A 365 27.31 6.64 -8.83
C LEU A 365 28.84 6.65 -8.65
N ASN A 366 29.35 6.04 -7.60
CA ASN A 366 30.78 5.90 -7.38
C ASN A 366 31.46 5.10 -8.51
N LEU A 367 30.77 4.07 -9.05
CA LEU A 367 31.27 3.30 -10.22
C LEU A 367 31.23 4.13 -11.51
N GLN A 368 30.27 5.05 -11.67
CA GLN A 368 30.24 5.95 -12.83
C GLN A 368 31.30 7.06 -12.76
N GLU A 369 31.63 7.53 -11.56
CA GLU A 369 32.70 8.52 -11.35
C GLU A 369 34.09 7.88 -11.51
N GLY A 370 34.28 6.63 -11.09
CA GLY A 370 35.53 5.87 -11.29
C GLY A 370 35.86 5.63 -12.78
N ASN A 371 34.84 5.37 -13.61
CA ASN A 371 35.03 5.16 -15.05
C ASN A 371 35.23 6.45 -15.87
N LYS A 372 35.17 7.62 -15.23
CA LYS A 372 35.48 8.92 -15.88
C LYS A 372 36.92 9.37 -15.66
N ASN A 373 37.63 8.65 -14.80
CA ASN A 373 39.05 8.94 -14.45
C ASN A 373 40.03 7.87 -15.03
N GLU A 374 39.54 6.95 -15.86
CA GLU A 374 40.31 6.10 -16.78
C GLU A 374 40.08 6.54 -18.24
#